data_ce4b938f2826285fab8fbfaa0b771640
#
_entry.id   ce4b938f2826285fab8fbfaa0b771640
#
_cell.length_a   1.000
_cell.length_b   1.000
_cell.length_c   1.000
_cell.angle_alpha   90.00
_cell.angle_beta   90.00
_cell.angle_gamma   90.00
#
_symmetry.space_group_name_H-M   'P 1'
#
loop_
_entity.id
_entity.type
_entity.pdbx_description
1 polymer ?
#
loop_
_entity_poly.entity_id
_entity_poly.type
_entity_poly.pdbx_seq_one_letter_code
_entity_poly.pdbx_strand_id
1 'polypeptide(L)'
;MDHSEMMARMITLPVSPGRFDGWDGVLSTLADCLMQVQGKLTEADVKRFLDVGALVYRTCCQDEARQRWTAEELAAYHRKAPSDA
;
A
#
# COMPACT_ATOMS: atom_id res chain seq x y z
N MET A 1 -19.08 -0.99 14.71
CA MET A 1 -19.19 -1.74 13.44
C MET A 1 -18.52 -3.07 13.57
N ASP A 2 -19.17 -4.12 13.12
CA ASP A 2 -18.54 -5.41 13.12
C ASP A 2 -17.69 -5.61 11.85
N HIS A 3 -17.02 -6.75 11.77
CA HIS A 3 -16.12 -7.03 10.64
C HIS A 3 -16.85 -7.00 9.30
N SER A 4 -18.02 -7.60 9.23
CA SER A 4 -18.78 -7.67 7.98
C SER A 4 -19.24 -6.29 7.52
N GLU A 5 -19.66 -5.45 8.44
CA GLU A 5 -20.05 -4.08 8.11
C GLU A 5 -18.87 -3.27 7.61
N MET A 6 -17.71 -3.43 8.22
CA MET A 6 -16.50 -2.74 7.75
C MET A 6 -16.12 -3.17 6.35
N MET A 7 -16.16 -4.47 6.08
CA MET A 7 -15.87 -4.99 4.76
C MET A 7 -16.85 -4.44 3.72
N ALA A 8 -18.14 -4.46 4.05
CA ALA A 8 -19.16 -3.95 3.15
C ALA A 8 -18.94 -2.48 2.83
N ARG A 9 -18.60 -1.68 3.84
CA ARG A 9 -18.35 -0.26 3.62
C ARG A 9 -17.14 -0.02 2.73
N MET A 10 -16.07 -0.77 2.93
CA MET A 10 -14.88 -0.64 2.09
C MET A 10 -15.19 -0.97 0.65
N ILE A 11 -15.99 -2.00 0.41
CA ILE A 11 -16.31 -2.47 -0.93
C ILE A 11 -17.27 -1.51 -1.64
N THR A 12 -18.22 -0.95 -0.90
CA THR A 12 -19.28 -0.14 -1.52
C THR A 12 -19.02 1.36 -1.46
N LEU A 13 -18.00 1.81 -0.73
CA LEU A 13 -17.72 3.23 -0.62
C LEU A 13 -17.29 3.77 -1.97
N PRO A 14 -17.96 4.79 -2.52
CA PRO A 14 -17.54 5.35 -3.79
C PRO A 14 -16.22 6.09 -3.65
N VAL A 15 -15.34 5.87 -4.61
CA VAL A 15 -14.05 6.54 -4.66
C VAL A 15 -14.10 7.53 -5.81
N SER A 16 -13.73 8.77 -5.55
CA SER A 16 -13.75 9.80 -6.58
C SER A 16 -12.76 9.44 -7.69
N PRO A 17 -13.18 9.59 -8.95
CA PRO A 17 -12.26 9.39 -10.07
C PRO A 17 -11.07 10.33 -9.92
N GLY A 18 -9.88 9.83 -10.19
CA GLY A 18 -8.67 10.63 -10.09
C GLY A 18 -8.02 10.61 -8.70
N ARG A 19 -8.69 10.04 -7.70
CA ARG A 19 -8.06 9.90 -6.39
C ARG A 19 -7.20 8.65 -6.30
N PHE A 20 -7.39 7.72 -7.21
CA PHE A 20 -6.60 6.51 -7.21
C PHE A 20 -5.45 6.72 -8.18
N ASP A 21 -4.28 7.05 -7.62
CA ASP A 21 -3.09 7.29 -8.41
C ASP A 21 -2.23 6.04 -8.53
N GLY A 22 -2.73 4.90 -8.15
CA GLY A 22 -1.97 3.66 -8.14
C GLY A 22 -1.94 3.09 -6.73
N TRP A 23 -1.45 1.88 -6.62
CA TRP A 23 -1.42 1.17 -5.33
C TRP A 23 -0.43 1.78 -4.35
N ASP A 24 0.62 2.44 -4.85
CA ASP A 24 1.53 3.18 -4.00
C ASP A 24 0.82 4.37 -3.34
N GLY A 25 -0.10 5.01 -4.04
CA GLY A 25 -0.93 6.05 -3.46
C GLY A 25 -1.82 5.53 -2.33
N VAL A 26 -2.34 4.32 -2.50
CA VAL A 26 -3.14 3.66 -1.46
C VAL A 26 -2.28 3.43 -0.22
N LEU A 27 -1.05 2.96 -0.40
CA LEU A 27 -0.15 2.74 0.72
C LEU A 27 0.22 4.04 1.42
N SER A 28 0.45 5.09 0.65
CA SER A 28 0.78 6.41 1.22
C SER A 28 -0.38 6.92 2.07
N THR A 29 -1.60 6.77 1.59
CA THR A 29 -2.78 7.18 2.35
C THR A 29 -2.94 6.36 3.62
N LEU A 30 -2.69 5.06 3.55
CA LEU A 30 -2.74 4.20 4.72
C LEU A 30 -1.70 4.65 5.75
N ALA A 31 -0.49 4.95 5.30
CA ALA A 31 0.57 5.43 6.19
C ALA A 31 0.18 6.73 6.87
N ASP A 32 -0.44 7.65 6.13
CA ASP A 32 -0.90 8.92 6.71
C ASP A 32 -1.95 8.68 7.79
N CYS A 33 -2.88 7.77 7.55
CA CYS A 33 -3.90 7.42 8.54
C CYS A 33 -3.26 6.82 9.79
N LEU A 34 -2.29 5.94 9.62
CA LEU A 34 -1.60 5.33 10.75
C LEU A 34 -0.82 6.36 11.55
N MET A 35 -0.20 7.32 10.88
CA MET A 35 0.51 8.39 11.57
C MET A 35 -0.42 9.16 12.50
N GLN A 36 -1.64 9.39 12.08
CA GLN A 36 -2.60 10.16 12.88
C GLN A 36 -3.12 9.39 14.07
N VAL A 37 -3.23 8.07 13.99
CA VAL A 37 -3.85 7.29 15.05
C VAL A 37 -2.89 6.42 15.83
N GLN A 38 -1.62 6.39 15.47
CA GLN A 38 -0.66 5.48 16.11
C GLN A 38 -0.59 5.68 17.63
N GLY A 39 -0.80 6.88 18.13
CA GLY A 39 -0.79 7.13 19.55
C GLY A 39 -1.95 6.50 20.30
N LYS A 40 -2.99 6.06 19.58
CA LYS A 40 -4.15 5.41 20.17
C LYS A 40 -4.14 3.90 19.97
N LEU A 41 -3.11 3.39 19.31
CA LEU A 41 -2.99 1.96 19.02
C LEU A 41 -1.85 1.35 19.81
N THR A 42 -1.95 0.07 20.09
CA THR A 42 -0.83 -0.65 20.68
C THR A 42 0.21 -0.93 19.61
N GLU A 43 1.42 -1.27 20.03
CA GLU A 43 2.47 -1.65 19.09
C GLU A 43 2.06 -2.85 18.26
N ALA A 44 1.35 -3.80 18.87
CA ALA A 44 0.86 -4.96 18.15
C ALA A 44 -0.13 -4.58 17.07
N ASP A 45 -1.01 -3.60 17.36
CA ASP A 45 -1.97 -3.12 16.37
C ASP A 45 -1.28 -2.44 15.21
N VAL A 46 -0.30 -1.58 15.50
CA VAL A 46 0.46 -0.91 14.44
C VAL A 46 1.15 -1.93 13.56
N LYS A 47 1.74 -2.96 14.17
CA LYS A 47 2.40 -4.01 13.41
C LYS A 47 1.43 -4.74 12.47
N ARG A 48 0.22 -5.01 12.94
CA ARG A 48 -0.78 -5.67 12.09
C ARG A 48 -1.14 -4.81 10.89
N PHE A 49 -1.28 -3.51 11.07
CA PHE A 49 -1.53 -2.61 9.94
C PHE A 49 -0.35 -2.58 8.97
N LEU A 50 0.86 -2.59 9.50
CA LEU A 50 2.05 -2.63 8.64
C LEU A 50 2.12 -3.93 7.85
N ASP A 51 1.73 -5.04 8.46
CA ASP A 51 1.67 -6.33 7.76
C ASP A 51 0.66 -6.28 6.61
N VAL A 52 -0.50 -5.65 6.83
CA VAL A 52 -1.49 -5.47 5.77
C VAL A 52 -0.91 -4.63 4.64
N GLY A 53 -0.24 -3.54 4.98
CA GLY A 53 0.41 -2.71 3.99
C GLY A 53 1.45 -3.47 3.18
N ALA A 54 2.21 -4.33 3.84
CA ALA A 54 3.20 -5.16 3.15
C ALA A 54 2.53 -6.15 2.19
N LEU A 55 1.40 -6.72 2.59
CA LEU A 55 0.64 -7.61 1.70
C LEU A 55 0.10 -6.85 0.49
N VAL A 56 -0.42 -5.66 0.69
CA VAL A 56 -0.90 -4.81 -0.41
C VAL A 56 0.25 -4.52 -1.37
N TYR A 57 1.41 -4.15 -0.84
CA TYR A 57 2.55 -3.87 -1.69
C TYR A 57 2.94 -5.07 -2.54
N ARG A 58 3.07 -6.23 -1.90
CA ARG A 58 3.48 -7.44 -2.63
C ARG A 58 2.45 -7.90 -3.64
N THR A 59 1.18 -7.75 -3.33
CA THR A 59 0.12 -8.26 -4.19
C THR A 59 -0.23 -7.30 -5.30
N CYS A 60 -0.24 -6.02 -5.02
CA CYS A 60 -0.78 -5.02 -5.95
C CYS A 60 0.29 -4.09 -6.51
N CYS A 61 1.14 -3.52 -5.66
CA CYS A 61 2.10 -2.53 -6.11
C CYS A 61 3.20 -3.13 -6.97
N GLN A 62 3.65 -4.34 -6.65
CA GLN A 62 4.69 -4.98 -7.46
C GLN A 62 4.19 -5.29 -8.86
N ASP A 63 2.97 -5.79 -8.97
CA ASP A 63 2.41 -6.08 -10.28
C ASP A 63 2.22 -4.81 -11.09
N GLU A 64 1.73 -3.75 -10.44
CA GLU A 64 1.56 -2.47 -11.11
C GLU A 64 2.90 -1.92 -11.59
N ALA A 65 3.92 -2.01 -10.74
CA ALA A 65 5.24 -1.55 -11.10
C ALA A 65 5.81 -2.32 -12.30
N ARG A 66 5.58 -3.64 -12.31
CA ARG A 66 6.02 -4.46 -13.45
C ARG A 66 5.33 -4.05 -14.75
N GLN A 67 4.06 -3.71 -14.66
CA GLN A 67 3.31 -3.31 -15.86
C GLN A 67 3.75 -1.95 -16.37
N ARG A 68 4.14 -1.06 -15.48
CA ARG A 68 4.54 0.29 -15.87
C ARG A 68 5.99 0.38 -16.34
N TRP A 69 6.83 -0.53 -15.88
CA TRP A 69 8.25 -0.44 -16.17
C TRP A 69 8.60 -1.35 -17.31
N THR A 70 9.36 -0.83 -18.28
CA THR A 70 9.90 -1.65 -19.34
C THR A 70 11.04 -2.48 -18.80
N ALA A 71 11.43 -3.51 -19.55
CA ALA A 71 12.55 -4.33 -19.17
C ALA A 71 13.84 -3.49 -19.02
N GLU A 72 13.99 -2.48 -19.88
CA GLU A 72 15.15 -1.60 -19.83
C GLU A 72 15.16 -0.78 -18.55
N GLU A 73 14.01 -0.23 -18.16
CA GLU A 73 13.92 0.54 -16.95
C GLU A 73 14.20 -0.31 -15.71
N LEU A 74 13.70 -1.53 -15.70
CA LEU A 74 13.97 -2.46 -14.60
C LEU A 74 15.45 -2.79 -14.52
N ALA A 75 16.10 -3.01 -15.66
CA ALA A 75 17.52 -3.29 -15.67
C ALA A 75 18.32 -2.10 -15.15
N ALA A 76 17.94 -0.90 -15.54
CA ALA A 76 18.60 0.31 -15.05
C ALA A 76 18.40 0.48 -13.55
N TYR A 77 17.22 0.18 -13.05
CA TYR A 77 16.94 0.25 -11.63
C TYR A 77 17.81 -0.74 -10.85
N HIS A 78 17.91 -1.95 -11.32
CA HIS A 78 18.72 -2.97 -10.65
C HIS A 78 20.19 -2.63 -10.63
N ARG A 79 20.67 -1.95 -11.66
CA ARG A 79 22.07 -1.52 -11.69
C ARG A 79 22.35 -0.39 -10.70
N LYS A 80 21.36 0.47 -10.49
CA LYS A 80 21.54 1.56 -9.55
C LYS A 80 21.29 1.14 -8.12
N ALA A 81 20.52 0.12 -7.94
CA ALA A 81 20.22 -0.34 -6.60
C ALA A 81 21.52 -0.83 -5.99
N PRO A 82 21.84 -0.38 -4.88
CA PRO A 82 23.06 -0.77 -4.30
C PRO A 82 22.83 -2.16 -3.88
N SER A 83 23.59 -2.87 -4.31
CA SER A 83 23.39 -4.16 -4.01
C SER A 83 23.91 -4.44 -2.78
N ASP A 84 24.21 -3.68 -2.11
CA ASP A 84 24.52 -3.78 -0.99
C ASP A 84 24.11 -4.76 -0.41
N ALA A 85 23.88 -5.08 -0.92
CA ALA A 85 23.72 -6.08 -0.43
C ALA A 85 24.67 -6.55 0.21
#